data_e6ab68eaf7fe6f6af59be3806d4c13da
#
_entry.id   e6ab68eaf7fe6f6af59be3806d4c13da
#
_cell.length_a   1.000
_cell.length_b   1.000
_cell.length_c   1.000
_cell.angle_alpha   90.00
_cell.angle_beta   90.00
_cell.angle_gamma   90.00
#
_symmetry.space_group_name_H-M   'P 1'
#
loop_
_entity.id
_entity.type
_entity.pdbx_description
1 polymer ?
#
loop_
_entity_poly.entity_id
_entity_poly.type
_entity_poly.pdbx_seq_one_letter_code
_entity_poly.pdbx_strand_id
1 'polypeptide(L)'
;MNVQFSSRSWAEYLDLHAHDAKLFCKLNALIEECRRQPFRGTGKPEPLGGNLSGWWSRRISHEHRLVYRVTGSGSNQALQVAQCRYHY
;
A
#
# COMPACT_ATOMS: atom_id res chain seq x y z
N MET A 1 -13.96 2.09 1.73
CA MET A 1 -13.07 2.12 2.92
C MET A 1 -12.18 3.36 2.90
N ASN A 2 -11.79 3.83 4.06
CA ASN A 2 -10.87 4.95 4.19
C ASN A 2 -9.44 4.51 3.91
N VAL A 3 -8.57 5.46 3.53
CA VAL A 3 -7.14 5.21 3.37
C VAL A 3 -6.40 5.97 4.45
N GLN A 4 -5.54 5.28 5.20
CA GLN A 4 -4.77 5.85 6.29
C GLN A 4 -3.29 5.60 6.05
N PHE A 5 -2.48 6.63 6.22
CA PHE A 5 -1.03 6.55 6.12
C PHE A 5 -0.41 6.74 7.50
N SER A 6 0.65 5.99 7.80
CA SER A 6 1.53 6.32 8.90
C SER A 6 2.35 7.56 8.55
N SER A 7 3.00 8.18 9.53
CA SER A 7 3.89 9.30 9.24
C SER A 7 5.00 8.91 8.27
N ARG A 8 5.55 7.70 8.43
CA ARG A 8 6.58 7.17 7.53
C ARG A 8 6.05 7.01 6.11
N SER A 9 4.93 6.31 5.93
CA SER A 9 4.41 6.05 4.59
C SER A 9 3.92 7.32 3.92
N TRP A 10 3.40 8.27 4.68
CA TRP A 10 3.03 9.58 4.16
C TRP A 10 4.24 10.34 3.61
N ALA A 11 5.36 10.32 4.35
CA ALA A 11 6.59 10.94 3.87
C ALA A 11 7.10 10.26 2.59
N GLU A 12 7.03 8.93 2.51
CA GLU A 12 7.41 8.19 1.31
C GLU A 12 6.50 8.53 0.13
N TYR A 13 5.22 8.66 0.38
CA TYR A 13 4.21 9.02 -0.62
C TYR A 13 4.51 10.41 -1.21
N LEU A 14 4.78 11.38 -0.36
CA LEU A 14 5.12 12.73 -0.79
C LEU A 14 6.45 12.78 -1.56
N ASP A 15 7.41 11.97 -1.15
CA ASP A 15 8.69 11.88 -1.84
C ASP A 15 8.53 11.33 -3.26
N LEU A 16 7.71 10.30 -3.44
CA LEU A 16 7.41 9.77 -4.77
C LEU A 16 6.73 10.82 -5.64
N HIS A 17 5.79 11.59 -5.07
CA HIS A 17 5.14 12.68 -5.79
C HIS A 17 6.16 13.70 -6.30
N ALA A 18 7.15 14.02 -5.48
CA ALA A 18 8.13 15.05 -5.82
C ALA A 18 9.18 14.58 -6.84
N HIS A 19 9.52 13.27 -6.85
CA HIS A 19 10.70 12.79 -7.58
C HIS A 19 10.41 11.73 -8.63
N ASP A 20 9.24 11.10 -8.65
CA ASP A 20 8.94 10.03 -9.59
C ASP A 20 7.45 9.99 -9.93
N ALA A 21 7.04 10.86 -10.83
CA ALA A 21 5.63 11.02 -11.20
C ALA A 21 5.02 9.72 -11.75
N LYS A 22 5.78 8.96 -12.51
CA LYS A 22 5.29 7.73 -13.11
C LYS A 22 5.01 6.67 -12.05
N LEU A 23 5.93 6.51 -11.10
CA LEU A 23 5.77 5.57 -10.02
C LEU A 23 4.65 6.01 -9.06
N PHE A 24 4.53 7.31 -8.84
CA PHE A 24 3.46 7.88 -8.03
C PHE A 24 2.07 7.57 -8.61
N CYS A 25 1.90 7.71 -9.92
CA CYS A 25 0.65 7.36 -10.59
C CYS A 25 0.34 5.87 -10.43
N LYS A 26 1.35 5.02 -10.58
CA LYS A 26 1.17 3.58 -10.41
C LYS A 26 0.79 3.21 -8.98
N LEU A 27 1.42 3.85 -8.01
CA LEU A 27 1.08 3.66 -6.59
C LEU A 27 -0.37 4.04 -6.32
N ASN A 28 -0.83 5.18 -6.80
CA ASN A 28 -2.20 5.61 -6.61
C ASN A 28 -3.20 4.63 -7.23
N ALA A 29 -2.91 4.11 -8.42
CA ALA A 29 -3.75 3.11 -9.05
C ALA A 29 -3.83 1.83 -8.22
N LEU A 30 -2.72 1.40 -7.63
CA LEU A 30 -2.70 0.23 -6.75
C LEU A 30 -3.51 0.46 -5.47
N ILE A 31 -3.39 1.64 -4.87
CA ILE A 31 -4.17 1.98 -3.67
C ILE A 31 -5.67 1.95 -3.98
N GLU A 32 -6.09 2.54 -5.10
CA GLU A 32 -7.50 2.50 -5.50
C GLU A 32 -7.99 1.07 -5.75
N GLU A 33 -7.17 0.24 -6.38
CA GLU A 33 -7.52 -1.15 -6.56
C GLU A 33 -7.63 -1.90 -5.23
N CYS A 34 -6.70 -1.64 -4.30
CA CYS A 34 -6.73 -2.22 -2.96
C CYS A 34 -8.01 -1.88 -2.20
N ARG A 35 -8.55 -0.69 -2.39
CA ARG A 35 -9.79 -0.29 -1.73
C ARG A 35 -10.97 -1.18 -2.14
N ARG A 36 -10.94 -1.72 -3.34
CA ARG A 36 -11.99 -2.57 -3.89
C ARG A 36 -11.70 -4.05 -3.73
N GLN A 37 -10.44 -4.44 -3.93
CA GLN A 37 -10.01 -5.84 -3.89
C GLN A 37 -8.66 -5.93 -3.17
N PRO A 38 -8.67 -5.90 -1.83
CA PRO A 38 -7.41 -5.84 -1.08
C PRO A 38 -6.55 -7.08 -1.17
N PHE A 39 -7.12 -8.24 -1.53
CA PHE A 39 -6.39 -9.50 -1.44
C PHE A 39 -6.13 -10.16 -2.80
N ARG A 40 -6.45 -9.47 -3.89
CA ARG A 40 -6.19 -9.98 -5.25
C ARG A 40 -6.11 -8.83 -6.23
N GLY A 41 -5.48 -9.08 -7.38
CA GLY A 41 -5.37 -8.11 -8.45
C GLY A 41 -3.92 -7.81 -8.82
N THR A 42 -3.67 -6.60 -9.28
CA THR A 42 -2.38 -6.15 -9.82
C THR A 42 -1.30 -6.09 -8.75
N GLY A 43 -0.05 -6.37 -9.13
CA GLY A 43 1.09 -6.24 -8.26
C GLY A 43 1.37 -7.46 -7.40
N LYS A 44 0.78 -8.59 -7.70
CA LYS A 44 0.95 -9.85 -6.96
C LYS A 44 0.72 -9.69 -5.46
N PRO A 45 -0.51 -9.36 -5.04
CA PRO A 45 -0.79 -9.23 -3.62
C PRO A 45 -0.53 -10.53 -2.89
N GLU A 46 0.22 -10.46 -1.79
CA GLU A 46 0.55 -11.62 -0.99
C GLU A 46 0.59 -11.28 0.50
N PRO A 47 0.15 -12.21 1.35
CA PRO A 47 0.24 -12.01 2.80
C PRO A 47 1.68 -12.14 3.26
N LEU A 48 2.06 -11.35 4.24
CA LEU A 48 3.39 -11.38 4.84
C LEU A 48 3.37 -12.20 6.12
N GLY A 49 4.53 -12.70 6.51
CA GLY A 49 4.67 -13.53 7.70
C GLY A 49 5.58 -12.90 8.75
N GLY A 50 5.87 -13.67 9.80
CA GLY A 50 6.76 -13.23 10.87
C GLY A 50 6.24 -11.98 11.56
N ASN A 51 7.11 -10.98 11.71
CA ASN A 51 6.78 -9.72 12.35
C ASN A 51 5.74 -8.90 11.58
N LEU A 52 5.51 -9.24 10.31
CA LEU A 52 4.56 -8.55 9.46
C LEU A 52 3.29 -9.35 9.21
N SER A 53 3.04 -10.35 10.06
CA SER A 53 1.82 -11.15 9.98
C SER A 53 0.58 -10.26 10.09
N GLY A 54 -0.38 -10.46 9.19
CA GLY A 54 -1.57 -9.61 9.08
C GLY A 54 -1.44 -8.49 8.06
N TRP A 55 -0.24 -8.23 7.60
CA TRP A 55 0.02 -7.27 6.53
C TRP A 55 0.12 -7.96 5.18
N TRP A 56 -0.09 -7.21 4.13
CA TRP A 56 -0.01 -7.65 2.74
C TRP A 56 0.94 -6.76 1.98
N SER A 57 1.46 -7.26 0.85
CA SER A 57 2.25 -6.42 -0.04
C SER A 57 1.79 -6.55 -1.48
N ARG A 58 1.96 -5.47 -2.24
CA ARG A 58 1.88 -5.46 -3.70
C ARG A 58 3.11 -4.82 -4.28
N ARG A 59 3.54 -5.29 -5.43
CA ARG A 59 4.67 -4.69 -6.15
C ARG A 59 4.24 -3.40 -6.81
N ILE A 60 4.96 -2.32 -6.51
CA ILE A 60 4.82 -1.05 -7.23
C ILE A 60 5.79 -1.08 -8.41
N SER A 61 7.03 -1.49 -8.14
CA SER A 61 8.09 -1.68 -9.13
C SER A 61 9.00 -2.80 -8.67
N HIS A 62 10.08 -3.06 -9.39
CA HIS A 62 11.08 -4.03 -8.96
C HIS A 62 11.63 -3.71 -7.57
N GLU A 63 11.86 -2.43 -7.27
CA GLU A 63 12.46 -1.99 -6.01
C GLU A 63 11.47 -1.67 -4.91
N HIS A 64 10.23 -1.33 -5.25
CA HIS A 64 9.30 -0.74 -4.29
C HIS A 64 8.07 -1.60 -4.07
N ARG A 65 7.62 -1.65 -2.82
CA ARG A 65 6.44 -2.41 -2.39
C ARG A 65 5.48 -1.51 -1.64
N LEU A 66 4.20 -1.74 -1.90
CA LEU A 66 3.11 -1.20 -1.10
C LEU A 66 2.79 -2.22 -0.02
N VAL A 67 3.00 -1.85 1.24
CA VAL A 67 2.68 -2.70 2.39
C VAL A 67 1.46 -2.13 3.09
N TYR A 68 0.44 -2.96 3.27
CA TYR A 68 -0.85 -2.49 3.75
C TYR A 68 -1.59 -3.58 4.53
N ARG A 69 -2.61 -3.16 5.27
CA ARG A 69 -3.57 -4.08 5.87
C ARG A 69 -4.95 -3.44 5.89
N VAL A 70 -5.97 -4.28 6.03
CA VAL A 70 -7.36 -3.84 6.16
C VAL A 70 -7.76 -3.97 7.61
N THR A 71 -8.34 -2.91 8.19
CA THR A 71 -8.82 -2.91 9.57
C THR A 71 -10.25 -2.41 9.62
N GLY A 72 -10.95 -2.72 10.72
CA GLY A 72 -12.31 -2.26 10.94
C GLY A 72 -13.33 -2.99 10.08
N SER A 73 -14.55 -2.50 10.13
CA SER A 73 -15.67 -3.08 9.39
C SER A 73 -16.68 -2.00 9.02
N GLY A 74 -17.48 -2.26 7.99
CA GLY A 74 -18.49 -1.34 7.52
C GLY A 74 -17.94 0.03 7.17
N SER A 75 -18.56 1.09 7.65
CA SER A 75 -18.14 2.46 7.38
C SER A 75 -16.81 2.83 8.08
N ASN A 76 -16.37 2.02 9.05
CA ASN A 76 -15.11 2.23 9.76
C ASN A 76 -13.95 1.44 9.13
N GLN A 77 -14.19 0.71 8.05
CA GLN A 77 -13.14 -0.04 7.40
C GLN A 77 -12.09 0.88 6.81
N ALA A 78 -10.82 0.53 7.01
CA ALA A 78 -9.70 1.32 6.53
C ALA A 78 -8.63 0.45 5.90
N LEU A 79 -8.03 0.99 4.84
CA LEU A 79 -6.79 0.48 4.27
C LEU A 79 -5.66 1.26 4.92
N GLN A 80 -4.87 0.58 5.74
CA GLN A 80 -3.73 1.20 6.40
C GLN A 80 -2.47 0.92 5.60
N VAL A 81 -1.80 1.98 5.16
CA VAL A 81 -0.57 1.90 4.39
C VAL A 81 0.62 2.11 5.32
N ALA A 82 1.45 1.09 5.45
CA ALA A 82 2.64 1.15 6.30
C ALA A 82 3.88 1.57 5.54
N GLN A 83 3.94 1.25 4.25
CA GLN A 83 5.12 1.48 3.44
C GLN A 83 4.72 1.53 1.97
N CYS A 84 5.33 2.42 1.21
CA CYS A 84 5.14 2.48 -0.23
C CYS A 84 6.45 2.71 -0.98
N ARG A 85 7.57 2.41 -0.33
CA ARG A 85 8.89 2.57 -0.88
C ARG A 85 9.80 1.46 -0.36
N TYR A 86 10.72 0.97 -1.20
CA TYR A 86 11.68 -0.09 -0.90
C TYR A 86 11.01 -1.43 -0.57
N HIS A 87 11.83 -2.41 -0.24
CA HIS A 87 11.40 -3.71 0.26
C HIS A 87 11.21 -3.65 1.78
N TYR A 88 10.46 -4.60 2.29
CA TYR A 88 10.26 -4.78 3.71
C TYR A 88 11.30 -5.78 4.26
#